data_7c9cd07d45bf5645d070ab7ed886b6ef
#
_entry.id   7c9cd07d45bf5645d070ab7ed886b6ef
#
_cell.length_a   1.000
_cell.length_b   1.000
_cell.length_c   1.000
_cell.angle_alpha   90.00
_cell.angle_beta   90.00
_cell.angle_gamma   90.00
#
_symmetry.space_group_name_H-M   'P 1'
#
loop_
_entity.id
_entity.type
_entity.pdbx_description
1 polymer ?
#
loop_
_entity_poly.entity_id
_entity_poly.type
_entity_poly.pdbx_seq_one_letter_code
_entity_poly.pdbx_strand_id
1 'polypeptide(L)'
;MGFSDIGCYGSEIPTPNLDRLAAGGLRFTQFYNTGRCCPTRASLLTGLYSHQTGIGHMMEDRGEPFPGYRGRLNDSCVTMAEVLRPAGYFTIMTGKWHVGQQAGVVPWKRGFDRTLTAPAGGFYQPTSPRAQVFLNGEEIPAGDPRLPAHWYSTDLWTDFGIKFIDEARAAQKPFFLYLAHNAPHFPLQAPAEDIARFRGKYRQGWDKLREDRYARQKQLGLIDPAWAMSPRTETIKLWATLSAQEKDRFDQIMAVYAACVYRMDLAIGRLVAALRERGVLENTLILFMSDNGGNAESGPNGRTEGDPTQATSIWYCGESWANVENTPFRRYKHFNHEGGISTPLIAHWPAGIPAKGEFRSQPGHLIDVMATVVDVAGAKYPDTYNGHTILPREGRSLVPAFRDQPIQRDALYWEHEGNAAVRVGDWKLVRFGRGGAWELYNLKTDRTELHNLAASDPARAAELKAKWDAWAQRAHVTPEPGTDGGQAKAKKKKKAE
;
A
#
# COMPACT_ATOMS: atom_id res chain seq x y z
N MET A 1 -4.47 2.09 -4.44
CA MET A 1 -4.80 3.53 -4.27
C MET A 1 -3.52 4.32 -4.49
N GLY A 2 -3.57 5.33 -5.33
CA GLY A 2 -2.43 6.16 -5.67
C GLY A 2 -2.15 7.28 -4.66
N PHE A 3 -1.08 8.03 -4.92
CA PHE A 3 -0.61 9.12 -4.04
C PHE A 3 -1.64 10.24 -3.86
N SER A 4 -2.44 10.52 -4.90
CA SER A 4 -3.37 11.65 -4.91
C SER A 4 -4.84 11.28 -4.69
N ASP A 5 -5.17 10.10 -4.14
CA ASP A 5 -6.55 9.61 -4.11
C ASP A 5 -7.37 10.02 -2.88
N ILE A 6 -6.79 10.72 -1.92
CA ILE A 6 -7.51 11.24 -0.75
C ILE A 6 -7.49 12.77 -0.70
N GLY A 7 -8.50 13.38 -0.10
CA GLY A 7 -8.71 14.84 -0.13
C GLY A 7 -7.51 15.65 0.32
N CYS A 8 -6.89 15.30 1.44
CA CYS A 8 -5.71 15.98 1.97
C CYS A 8 -4.41 15.76 1.16
N TYR A 9 -4.45 14.91 0.09
CA TYR A 9 -3.39 14.75 -0.91
C TYR A 9 -3.82 15.21 -2.31
N GLY A 10 -4.92 15.94 -2.43
CA GLY A 10 -5.31 16.64 -3.65
C GLY A 10 -6.49 16.04 -4.41
N SER A 11 -7.08 14.93 -3.95
CA SER A 11 -8.23 14.31 -4.60
C SER A 11 -9.50 15.16 -4.52
N GLU A 12 -10.36 14.99 -5.51
CA GLU A 12 -11.75 15.43 -5.50
C GLU A 12 -12.67 14.42 -4.80
N ILE A 13 -12.20 13.21 -4.53
CA ILE A 13 -12.95 12.21 -3.77
C ILE A 13 -13.03 12.68 -2.32
N PRO A 14 -14.23 12.85 -1.74
CA PRO A 14 -14.36 13.29 -0.36
C PRO A 14 -13.86 12.22 0.61
N THR A 15 -12.88 12.58 1.42
CA THR A 15 -12.37 11.74 2.50
C THR A 15 -12.29 12.52 3.82
N PRO A 16 -13.45 13.01 4.34
CA PRO A 16 -13.47 13.96 5.44
C PRO A 16 -12.91 13.39 6.75
N ASN A 17 -12.90 12.07 6.94
CA ASN A 17 -12.37 11.45 8.14
C ASN A 17 -10.84 11.38 8.10
N LEU A 18 -10.27 10.99 6.96
CA LEU A 18 -8.82 11.04 6.72
C LEU A 18 -8.30 12.48 6.72
N ASP A 19 -9.06 13.42 6.14
CA ASP A 19 -8.71 14.84 6.12
C ASP A 19 -8.67 15.42 7.55
N ARG A 20 -9.58 15.00 8.45
CA ARG A 20 -9.54 15.38 9.87
C ARG A 20 -8.35 14.77 10.62
N LEU A 21 -8.01 13.50 10.36
CA LEU A 21 -6.79 12.90 10.92
C LEU A 21 -5.53 13.65 10.48
N ALA A 22 -5.46 14.01 9.21
CA ALA A 22 -4.38 14.81 8.65
C ALA A 22 -4.29 16.21 9.27
N ALA A 23 -5.43 16.89 9.46
CA ALA A 23 -5.50 18.21 10.07
C ALA A 23 -5.12 18.19 11.56
N GLY A 24 -5.38 17.09 12.26
CA GLY A 24 -4.99 16.89 13.66
C GLY A 24 -3.65 16.18 13.85
N GLY A 25 -2.91 15.90 12.79
CA GLY A 25 -1.66 15.15 12.80
C GLY A 25 -0.67 15.66 11.75
N LEU A 26 0.10 14.73 11.17
CA LEU A 26 1.12 15.01 10.17
C LEU A 26 0.82 14.32 8.85
N ARG A 27 1.22 14.95 7.75
CA ARG A 27 1.25 14.37 6.41
C ARG A 27 2.68 14.24 5.92
N PHE A 28 3.09 13.04 5.55
CA PHE A 28 4.40 12.82 4.96
C PHE A 28 4.30 12.95 3.44
N THR A 29 5.10 13.83 2.85
CA THR A 29 5.10 14.06 1.41
C THR A 29 5.99 13.07 0.65
N GLN A 30 6.93 12.41 1.33
CA GLN A 30 7.92 11.50 0.77
C GLN A 30 7.96 10.16 1.54
N PHE A 31 6.81 9.48 1.64
CA PHE A 31 6.74 8.15 2.21
C PHE A 31 6.59 7.09 1.12
N TYR A 32 7.23 5.93 1.32
CA TYR A 32 7.38 4.94 0.27
C TYR A 32 6.91 3.56 0.69
N ASN A 33 6.23 2.87 -0.24
CA ASN A 33 5.95 1.45 -0.22
C ASN A 33 6.91 0.69 -1.16
N THR A 34 6.66 -0.61 -1.43
CA THR A 34 7.53 -1.43 -2.31
C THR A 34 6.93 -1.63 -3.71
N GLY A 35 5.92 -0.86 -4.10
CA GLY A 35 5.29 -0.92 -5.41
C GLY A 35 4.31 -2.08 -5.63
N ARG A 36 4.18 -3.02 -4.68
CA ARG A 36 3.28 -4.18 -4.79
C ARG A 36 2.79 -4.67 -3.43
N CYS A 37 1.56 -5.23 -3.39
CA CYS A 37 0.87 -5.60 -2.16
C CYS A 37 1.60 -6.63 -1.28
N CYS A 38 2.04 -7.79 -1.80
CA CYS A 38 2.74 -8.80 -0.99
C CYS A 38 4.07 -8.28 -0.43
N PRO A 39 5.01 -7.75 -1.25
CA PRO A 39 6.25 -7.17 -0.75
C PRO A 39 6.04 -6.05 0.25
N THR A 40 5.06 -5.15 0.00
CA THR A 40 4.73 -4.06 0.92
C THR A 40 4.27 -4.57 2.28
N ARG A 41 3.36 -5.56 2.30
CA ARG A 41 2.83 -6.12 3.56
C ARG A 41 3.91 -6.84 4.34
N ALA A 42 4.81 -7.57 3.65
CA ALA A 42 5.96 -8.20 4.26
C ALA A 42 6.90 -7.16 4.91
N SER A 43 7.27 -6.12 4.16
CA SER A 43 8.15 -5.05 4.67
C SER A 43 7.51 -4.27 5.83
N LEU A 44 6.22 -3.94 5.73
CA LEU A 44 5.47 -3.26 6.79
C LEU A 44 5.45 -4.07 8.08
N LEU A 45 5.09 -5.35 7.97
CA LEU A 45 4.92 -6.21 9.15
C LEU A 45 6.23 -6.54 9.86
N THR A 46 7.37 -6.55 9.15
CA THR A 46 8.63 -7.07 9.68
C THR A 46 9.72 -6.01 9.89
N GLY A 47 9.62 -4.86 9.24
CA GLY A 47 10.68 -3.85 9.25
C GLY A 47 11.92 -4.22 8.43
N LEU A 48 11.78 -5.22 7.55
CA LEU A 48 12.82 -5.71 6.62
C LEU A 48 12.45 -5.41 5.17
N TYR A 49 13.41 -5.42 4.27
CA TYR A 49 13.09 -5.47 2.84
C TYR A 49 12.43 -6.81 2.51
N SER A 50 11.47 -6.80 1.63
CA SER A 50 10.58 -7.94 1.36
C SER A 50 11.33 -9.22 0.97
N HIS A 51 12.43 -9.11 0.23
CA HIS A 51 13.26 -10.26 -0.16
C HIS A 51 13.93 -10.95 1.05
N GLN A 52 14.35 -10.19 2.06
CA GLN A 52 14.91 -10.75 3.29
C GLN A 52 13.88 -11.61 4.03
N THR A 53 12.59 -11.38 3.82
CA THR A 53 11.50 -12.13 4.42
C THR A 53 11.04 -13.34 3.58
N GLY A 54 11.57 -13.49 2.36
CA GLY A 54 11.14 -14.51 1.39
C GLY A 54 10.01 -14.06 0.45
N ILE A 55 9.58 -12.78 0.50
CA ILE A 55 8.46 -12.24 -0.32
C ILE A 55 8.93 -11.10 -1.24
N GLY A 56 9.95 -11.34 -2.04
CA GLY A 56 10.39 -10.39 -3.07
C GLY A 56 9.40 -10.28 -4.25
N HIS A 57 8.52 -11.26 -4.43
CA HIS A 57 7.47 -11.28 -5.46
C HIS A 57 6.10 -11.50 -4.82
N MET A 58 5.21 -12.24 -5.48
CA MET A 58 3.90 -12.65 -4.93
C MET A 58 4.07 -13.93 -4.07
N MET A 59 2.98 -14.68 -3.86
CA MET A 59 2.98 -15.85 -2.96
C MET A 59 3.41 -17.16 -3.63
N GLU A 60 3.96 -17.13 -4.83
CA GLU A 60 4.52 -18.31 -5.48
C GLU A 60 5.92 -18.64 -4.92
N ASP A 61 6.13 -19.87 -4.52
CA ASP A 61 7.45 -20.36 -4.13
C ASP A 61 8.29 -20.64 -5.38
N ARG A 62 9.42 -19.94 -5.53
CA ARG A 62 10.34 -20.09 -6.67
C ARG A 62 11.43 -21.12 -6.40
N GLY A 63 11.43 -21.79 -5.26
CA GLY A 63 12.35 -22.85 -4.90
C GLY A 63 13.61 -22.41 -4.16
N GLU A 64 14.39 -23.40 -3.72
CA GLU A 64 15.59 -23.21 -2.86
C GLU A 64 16.66 -22.25 -3.40
N PRO A 65 17.01 -22.21 -4.70
CA PRO A 65 18.02 -21.30 -5.18
C PRO A 65 17.66 -19.82 -4.97
N PHE A 66 16.39 -19.51 -4.62
CA PHE A 66 15.86 -18.15 -4.53
C PHE A 66 15.28 -17.86 -3.15
N PRO A 67 16.10 -17.68 -2.10
CA PRO A 67 15.61 -17.48 -0.72
C PRO A 67 14.75 -16.22 -0.57
N GLY A 68 14.98 -15.19 -1.38
CA GLY A 68 14.18 -13.97 -1.42
C GLY A 68 12.78 -14.14 -2.06
N TYR A 69 12.46 -15.31 -2.65
CA TYR A 69 11.26 -15.53 -3.46
C TYR A 69 10.50 -16.80 -3.07
N ARG A 70 10.35 -17.05 -1.77
CA ARG A 70 9.68 -18.24 -1.23
C ARG A 70 8.17 -18.07 -1.09
N GLY A 71 7.63 -16.88 -1.41
CA GLY A 71 6.20 -16.60 -1.41
C GLY A 71 5.55 -16.64 -0.03
N ARG A 72 6.32 -16.66 1.03
CA ARG A 72 5.88 -16.66 2.43
C ARG A 72 6.92 -16.04 3.35
N LEU A 73 6.47 -15.50 4.49
CA LEU A 73 7.37 -15.06 5.55
C LEU A 73 8.22 -16.24 6.03
N ASN A 74 9.54 -16.03 6.13
CA ASN A 74 10.48 -17.02 6.65
C ASN A 74 10.62 -16.92 8.19
N ASP A 75 11.44 -17.79 8.76
CA ASP A 75 11.67 -17.87 10.22
C ASP A 75 12.78 -16.90 10.70
N SER A 76 13.45 -16.20 9.79
CA SER A 76 14.45 -15.19 10.13
C SER A 76 13.86 -13.78 10.33
N CYS A 77 12.54 -13.66 10.31
CA CYS A 77 11.84 -12.41 10.56
C CYS A 77 10.73 -12.57 11.60
N VAL A 78 10.45 -11.50 12.32
CA VAL A 78 9.31 -11.38 13.23
C VAL A 78 8.34 -10.31 12.73
N THR A 79 7.06 -10.48 13.03
CA THR A 79 6.03 -9.48 12.76
C THR A 79 5.92 -8.47 13.90
N MET A 80 5.31 -7.30 13.64
CA MET A 80 4.99 -6.34 14.70
C MET A 80 4.16 -6.97 15.83
N ALA A 81 3.27 -7.92 15.53
CA ALA A 81 2.48 -8.61 16.54
C ALA A 81 3.35 -9.51 17.42
N GLU A 82 4.32 -10.24 16.84
CA GLU A 82 5.27 -11.07 17.58
C GLU A 82 6.19 -10.24 18.49
N VAL A 83 6.48 -8.99 18.11
CA VAL A 83 7.28 -8.07 18.94
C VAL A 83 6.46 -7.39 20.03
N LEU A 84 5.22 -7.00 19.75
CA LEU A 84 4.37 -6.25 20.68
C LEU A 84 3.68 -7.13 21.72
N ARG A 85 3.36 -8.38 21.38
CA ARG A 85 2.68 -9.30 22.29
C ARG A 85 3.47 -9.56 23.58
N PRO A 86 4.78 -9.84 23.55
CA PRO A 86 5.60 -9.93 24.78
C PRO A 86 5.70 -8.61 25.55
N ALA A 87 5.52 -7.45 24.88
CA ALA A 87 5.46 -6.13 25.52
C ALA A 87 4.08 -5.83 26.16
N GLY A 88 3.18 -6.82 26.22
CA GLY A 88 1.89 -6.72 26.88
C GLY A 88 0.73 -6.24 26.01
N TYR A 89 0.93 -5.99 24.74
CA TYR A 89 -0.12 -5.58 23.82
C TYR A 89 -1.06 -6.73 23.46
N PHE A 90 -2.34 -6.43 23.31
CA PHE A 90 -3.32 -7.28 22.67
C PHE A 90 -3.27 -7.04 21.17
N THR A 91 -2.93 -8.05 20.39
CA THR A 91 -2.59 -7.91 19.00
C THR A 91 -3.74 -8.37 18.09
N ILE A 92 -4.15 -7.49 17.18
CA ILE A 92 -5.38 -7.63 16.38
C ILE A 92 -5.05 -7.46 14.91
N MET A 93 -5.63 -8.32 14.09
CA MET A 93 -5.62 -8.13 12.64
C MET A 93 -7.01 -8.33 12.04
N THR A 94 -7.42 -7.37 11.19
CA THR A 94 -8.62 -7.53 10.36
C THR A 94 -8.32 -7.17 8.91
N GLY A 95 -8.84 -7.96 7.97
CA GLY A 95 -8.68 -7.75 6.54
C GLY A 95 -7.65 -8.67 5.86
N LYS A 96 -7.03 -8.17 4.82
CA LYS A 96 -6.16 -8.93 3.91
C LYS A 96 -4.77 -9.22 4.50
N TRP A 97 -4.37 -10.50 4.56
CA TRP A 97 -3.04 -10.94 4.99
C TRP A 97 -1.99 -10.85 3.88
N HIS A 98 -2.01 -11.73 2.92
CA HIS A 98 -1.25 -11.76 1.66
C HIS A 98 0.27 -11.88 1.80
N VAL A 99 0.76 -12.56 2.82
CA VAL A 99 2.20 -12.85 3.04
C VAL A 99 2.48 -14.31 3.37
N GLY A 100 1.68 -15.20 2.79
CA GLY A 100 1.77 -16.66 2.92
C GLY A 100 0.46 -17.27 3.42
N GLN A 101 0.20 -18.51 3.00
CA GLN A 101 -1.02 -19.28 3.37
C GLN A 101 -0.71 -20.62 4.03
N GLN A 102 0.58 -20.97 4.14
CA GLN A 102 1.02 -22.20 4.78
C GLN A 102 0.74 -22.14 6.29
N ALA A 103 0.50 -23.29 6.92
CA ALA A 103 0.04 -23.40 8.31
C ALA A 103 0.86 -22.63 9.34
N GLY A 104 2.19 -22.49 9.13
CA GLY A 104 3.07 -21.78 10.07
C GLY A 104 3.14 -20.26 9.87
N VAL A 105 2.60 -19.72 8.76
CA VAL A 105 2.78 -18.30 8.40
C VAL A 105 1.47 -17.52 8.32
N VAL A 106 0.38 -18.11 8.76
CA VAL A 106 -0.94 -17.46 8.88
C VAL A 106 -0.99 -16.50 10.08
N PRO A 107 -1.82 -15.45 10.07
CA PRO A 107 -1.75 -14.38 11.08
C PRO A 107 -1.88 -14.86 12.52
N TRP A 108 -2.78 -15.82 12.80
CA TRP A 108 -2.97 -16.40 14.13
C TRP A 108 -1.80 -17.29 14.62
N LYS A 109 -0.81 -17.55 13.75
CA LYS A 109 0.47 -18.20 14.09
C LYS A 109 1.64 -17.21 14.10
N ARG A 110 1.42 -15.99 13.61
CA ARG A 110 2.41 -14.92 13.53
C ARG A 110 2.08 -13.77 14.49
N GLY A 111 1.68 -14.14 15.72
CA GLY A 111 1.61 -13.26 16.89
C GLY A 111 0.30 -12.51 17.12
N PHE A 112 -0.71 -12.65 16.27
CA PHE A 112 -2.01 -11.99 16.47
C PHE A 112 -2.93 -12.80 17.40
N ASP A 113 -3.45 -12.14 18.45
CA ASP A 113 -4.37 -12.74 19.44
C ASP A 113 -5.79 -12.87 18.89
N ARG A 114 -6.21 -11.93 18.04
CA ARG A 114 -7.52 -11.93 17.39
C ARG A 114 -7.38 -11.60 15.91
N THR A 115 -8.10 -12.36 15.11
CA THR A 115 -8.06 -12.19 13.65
C THR A 115 -9.42 -12.38 13.02
N LEU A 116 -9.79 -11.48 12.09
CA LEU A 116 -10.80 -11.73 11.07
C LEU A 116 -10.18 -11.40 9.71
N THR A 117 -9.77 -12.41 8.95
CA THR A 117 -8.86 -12.19 7.83
C THR A 117 -9.28 -12.88 6.55
N ALA A 118 -8.82 -12.31 5.43
CA ALA A 118 -8.80 -12.94 4.13
C ALA A 118 -7.35 -13.25 3.72
N PRO A 119 -7.06 -14.45 3.17
CA PRO A 119 -5.68 -14.84 2.82
C PRO A 119 -5.12 -13.98 1.69
N ALA A 120 -5.94 -13.63 0.70
CA ALA A 120 -5.53 -12.86 -0.50
C ALA A 120 -6.73 -12.19 -1.16
N GLY A 121 -6.47 -11.54 -2.31
CA GLY A 121 -7.49 -11.06 -3.23
C GLY A 121 -8.26 -9.83 -2.80
N GLY A 122 -9.17 -9.42 -3.67
CA GLY A 122 -10.18 -8.41 -3.42
C GLY A 122 -11.56 -9.04 -3.54
N PHE A 123 -12.37 -8.85 -2.54
CA PHE A 123 -13.79 -9.15 -2.56
C PHE A 123 -14.50 -8.24 -1.55
N TYR A 124 -15.78 -8.00 -1.76
CA TYR A 124 -16.52 -7.04 -0.95
C TYR A 124 -17.79 -7.59 -0.33
N GLN A 125 -18.24 -8.76 -0.76
CA GLN A 125 -19.52 -9.34 -0.36
C GLN A 125 -19.37 -10.84 -0.05
N PRO A 126 -20.21 -11.41 0.85
CA PRO A 126 -20.12 -12.82 1.26
C PRO A 126 -20.35 -13.80 0.12
N THR A 127 -21.17 -13.44 -0.87
CA THR A 127 -21.48 -14.28 -2.03
C THR A 127 -20.45 -14.19 -3.16
N SER A 128 -19.35 -13.44 -2.96
CA SER A 128 -18.27 -13.42 -3.94
C SER A 128 -17.62 -14.80 -4.08
N PRO A 129 -17.38 -15.30 -5.31
CA PRO A 129 -16.67 -16.57 -5.52
C PRO A 129 -15.22 -16.56 -5.03
N ARG A 130 -14.72 -15.37 -4.64
CA ARG A 130 -13.38 -15.18 -4.07
C ARG A 130 -13.41 -14.97 -2.56
N ALA A 131 -14.60 -14.92 -1.95
CA ALA A 131 -14.71 -14.70 -0.52
C ALA A 131 -14.18 -15.93 0.23
N GLN A 132 -13.17 -15.69 1.04
CA GLN A 132 -12.63 -16.66 1.99
C GLN A 132 -12.28 -15.90 3.26
N VAL A 133 -12.94 -16.23 4.35
CA VAL A 133 -12.84 -15.50 5.62
C VAL A 133 -12.45 -16.46 6.73
N PHE A 134 -11.48 -16.06 7.53
CA PHE A 134 -11.01 -16.81 8.70
C PHE A 134 -11.22 -15.98 9.96
N LEU A 135 -11.95 -16.55 10.92
CA LEU A 135 -12.11 -15.98 12.26
C LEU A 135 -11.22 -16.77 13.25
N ASN A 136 -10.18 -16.14 13.77
CA ASN A 136 -9.22 -16.74 14.71
C ASN A 136 -8.64 -18.09 14.23
N GLY A 137 -8.49 -18.26 12.93
CA GLY A 137 -7.93 -19.46 12.30
C GLY A 137 -8.93 -20.47 11.80
N GLU A 138 -10.20 -20.33 12.13
CA GLU A 138 -11.29 -21.13 11.59
C GLU A 138 -11.81 -20.49 10.29
N GLU A 139 -11.86 -21.23 9.20
CA GLU A 139 -12.54 -20.79 7.99
C GLU A 139 -14.06 -20.80 8.22
N ILE A 140 -14.70 -19.66 7.99
CA ILE A 140 -16.13 -19.48 8.21
C ILE A 140 -16.87 -19.33 6.88
N PRO A 141 -17.94 -20.12 6.65
CA PRO A 141 -18.70 -20.07 5.41
C PRO A 141 -19.53 -18.79 5.30
N ALA A 142 -19.96 -18.50 4.07
CA ALA A 142 -20.99 -17.49 3.85
C ALA A 142 -22.26 -17.84 4.63
N GLY A 143 -22.82 -16.84 5.34
CA GLY A 143 -24.03 -17.03 6.19
C GLY A 143 -23.73 -17.58 7.58
N ASP A 144 -22.47 -17.72 7.99
CA ASP A 144 -22.13 -18.05 9.38
C ASP A 144 -22.74 -17.02 10.35
N PRO A 145 -23.46 -17.45 11.41
CA PRO A 145 -24.18 -16.54 12.33
C PRO A 145 -23.24 -15.63 13.15
N ARG A 146 -21.95 -15.88 13.16
CA ARG A 146 -20.95 -15.01 13.79
C ARG A 146 -20.68 -13.73 12.98
N LEU A 147 -21.05 -13.73 11.68
CA LEU A 147 -20.99 -12.57 10.80
C LEU A 147 -22.40 -12.00 10.54
N PRO A 148 -22.52 -10.71 10.24
CA PRO A 148 -23.78 -10.17 9.73
C PRO A 148 -24.25 -10.92 8.48
N ALA A 149 -25.54 -11.10 8.30
CA ALA A 149 -26.11 -11.81 7.12
C ALA A 149 -25.72 -11.12 5.79
N HIS A 150 -25.66 -9.80 5.83
CA HIS A 150 -25.21 -8.97 4.71
C HIS A 150 -24.06 -8.10 5.20
N TRP A 151 -22.90 -8.19 4.53
CA TRP A 151 -21.74 -7.37 4.85
C TRP A 151 -21.01 -6.89 3.60
N TYR A 152 -20.39 -5.74 3.74
CA TYR A 152 -19.39 -5.23 2.81
C TYR A 152 -18.04 -5.32 3.51
N SER A 153 -17.03 -5.90 2.86
CA SER A 153 -15.77 -6.29 3.53
C SER A 153 -15.08 -5.13 4.25
N THR A 154 -15.11 -3.93 3.65
CA THR A 154 -14.52 -2.73 4.26
C THR A 154 -15.15 -2.41 5.61
N ASP A 155 -16.48 -2.52 5.71
CA ASP A 155 -17.21 -2.32 6.95
C ASP A 155 -16.93 -3.46 7.94
N LEU A 156 -17.00 -4.70 7.46
CA LEU A 156 -16.78 -5.89 8.26
C LEU A 156 -15.43 -5.89 8.97
N TRP A 157 -14.34 -5.56 8.23
CA TRP A 157 -13.01 -5.49 8.84
C TRP A 157 -12.93 -4.43 9.93
N THR A 158 -13.56 -3.29 9.72
CA THR A 158 -13.59 -2.19 10.70
C THR A 158 -14.39 -2.56 11.94
N ASP A 159 -15.58 -3.11 11.75
CA ASP A 159 -16.49 -3.44 12.86
C ASP A 159 -15.90 -4.53 13.77
N PHE A 160 -15.24 -5.55 13.18
CA PHE A 160 -14.50 -6.53 13.96
C PHE A 160 -13.22 -5.97 14.59
N GLY A 161 -12.54 -5.02 13.95
CA GLY A 161 -11.44 -4.29 14.56
C GLY A 161 -11.89 -3.57 15.84
N ILE A 162 -13.03 -2.89 15.80
CA ILE A 162 -13.64 -2.22 16.95
C ILE A 162 -14.02 -3.23 18.04
N LYS A 163 -14.70 -4.33 17.66
CA LYS A 163 -15.07 -5.42 18.58
C LYS A 163 -13.84 -5.98 19.32
N PHE A 164 -12.75 -6.25 18.61
CA PHE A 164 -11.53 -6.80 19.21
C PHE A 164 -10.77 -5.77 20.07
N ILE A 165 -10.88 -4.46 19.78
CA ILE A 165 -10.41 -3.40 20.68
C ILE A 165 -11.19 -3.44 21.99
N ASP A 166 -12.49 -3.72 21.98
CA ASP A 166 -13.28 -3.88 23.21
C ASP A 166 -12.81 -5.08 24.03
N GLU A 167 -12.45 -6.19 23.38
CA GLU A 167 -11.85 -7.34 24.06
C GLU A 167 -10.48 -6.99 24.69
N ALA A 168 -9.65 -6.23 24.00
CA ALA A 168 -8.37 -5.74 24.54
C ALA A 168 -8.57 -4.87 25.78
N ARG A 169 -9.56 -3.96 25.75
CA ARG A 169 -9.91 -3.09 26.88
C ARG A 169 -10.46 -3.90 28.08
N ALA A 170 -11.32 -4.88 27.81
CA ALA A 170 -11.80 -5.79 28.84
C ALA A 170 -10.66 -6.59 29.50
N ALA A 171 -9.63 -6.92 28.72
CA ALA A 171 -8.41 -7.55 29.22
C ALA A 171 -7.42 -6.55 29.87
N GLN A 172 -7.75 -5.26 29.94
CA GLN A 172 -6.91 -4.18 30.46
C GLN A 172 -5.53 -4.09 29.79
N LYS A 173 -5.46 -4.36 28.48
CA LYS A 173 -4.23 -4.32 27.68
C LYS A 173 -4.25 -3.18 26.67
N PRO A 174 -3.10 -2.54 26.40
CA PRO A 174 -2.96 -1.73 25.21
C PRO A 174 -3.18 -2.61 23.97
N PHE A 175 -3.63 -2.03 22.86
CA PHE A 175 -3.90 -2.79 21.65
C PHE A 175 -2.97 -2.36 20.49
N PHE A 176 -2.72 -3.31 19.62
CA PHE A 176 -2.18 -3.09 18.28
C PHE A 176 -3.19 -3.62 17.27
N LEU A 177 -3.69 -2.78 16.39
CA LEU A 177 -4.60 -3.16 15.30
C LEU A 177 -3.91 -2.97 13.95
N TYR A 178 -3.76 -4.05 13.19
CA TYR A 178 -3.46 -4.01 11.76
C TYR A 178 -4.78 -4.14 10.97
N LEU A 179 -5.37 -2.99 10.60
CA LEU A 179 -6.58 -2.91 9.79
C LEU A 179 -6.18 -2.85 8.31
N ALA A 180 -6.29 -3.98 7.62
CA ALA A 180 -5.78 -4.18 6.28
C ALA A 180 -6.93 -4.26 5.24
N HIS A 181 -7.53 -3.11 4.91
CA HIS A 181 -8.62 -3.04 3.94
C HIS A 181 -8.24 -3.62 2.58
N ASN A 182 -9.22 -4.24 1.90
CA ASN A 182 -9.11 -4.60 0.49
C ASN A 182 -9.35 -3.39 -0.41
N ALA A 183 -10.22 -2.48 -0.01
CA ALA A 183 -10.59 -1.29 -0.78
C ALA A 183 -9.37 -0.38 -1.04
N PRO A 184 -9.27 0.16 -2.25
CA PRO A 184 -10.11 0.00 -3.43
C PRO A 184 -9.54 -1.02 -4.45
N HIS A 185 -9.13 -2.23 -4.03
CA HIS A 185 -8.59 -3.27 -4.91
C HIS A 185 -9.67 -3.84 -5.84
N PHE A 186 -9.29 -4.20 -7.06
CA PHE A 186 -10.19 -4.92 -7.99
C PHE A 186 -10.51 -6.35 -7.51
N PRO A 187 -11.64 -6.95 -7.96
CA PRO A 187 -12.70 -6.34 -8.75
C PRO A 187 -13.41 -5.25 -7.95
N LEU A 188 -13.60 -4.08 -8.57
CA LEU A 188 -14.27 -2.95 -7.93
C LEU A 188 -15.75 -3.25 -7.77
N GLN A 189 -16.24 -3.12 -6.56
CA GLN A 189 -17.66 -3.27 -6.22
C GLN A 189 -17.99 -2.29 -5.10
N ALA A 190 -19.13 -1.65 -5.16
CA ALA A 190 -19.60 -0.74 -4.11
C ALA A 190 -21.13 -0.73 -4.00
N PRO A 191 -21.70 -0.31 -2.85
CA PRO A 191 -23.13 -0.09 -2.71
C PRO A 191 -23.67 0.90 -3.75
N ALA A 192 -24.89 0.64 -4.25
CA ALA A 192 -25.51 1.43 -5.30
C ALA A 192 -25.61 2.92 -4.94
N GLU A 193 -25.97 3.22 -3.68
CA GLU A 193 -26.08 4.58 -3.17
C GLU A 193 -24.73 5.32 -3.16
N ASP A 194 -23.63 4.62 -2.91
CA ASP A 194 -22.29 5.21 -2.94
C ASP A 194 -21.85 5.46 -4.39
N ILE A 195 -22.11 4.52 -5.32
CA ILE A 195 -21.83 4.72 -6.75
C ILE A 195 -22.62 5.91 -7.31
N ALA A 196 -23.91 6.02 -6.98
CA ALA A 196 -24.78 7.10 -7.45
C ALA A 196 -24.26 8.50 -7.07
N ARG A 197 -23.56 8.63 -5.93
CA ARG A 197 -22.92 9.89 -5.51
C ARG A 197 -21.88 10.41 -6.48
N PHE A 198 -21.24 9.53 -7.24
CA PHE A 198 -20.10 9.84 -8.09
C PHE A 198 -20.40 9.79 -9.59
N ARG A 199 -21.53 9.20 -9.99
CA ARG A 199 -21.91 9.17 -11.42
C ARG A 199 -22.01 10.59 -11.99
N GLY A 200 -21.41 10.77 -13.16
CA GLY A 200 -21.36 12.04 -13.89
C GLY A 200 -20.25 13.00 -13.46
N LYS A 201 -19.55 12.74 -12.34
CA LYS A 201 -18.49 13.64 -11.84
C LYS A 201 -17.18 13.51 -12.59
N TYR A 202 -16.96 12.42 -13.32
CA TYR A 202 -15.71 12.15 -14.05
C TYR A 202 -15.80 12.38 -15.56
N ARG A 203 -16.89 12.97 -16.04
CA ARG A 203 -17.11 13.29 -17.47
C ARG A 203 -16.15 14.33 -18.02
N GLN A 204 -15.51 15.13 -17.18
CA GLN A 204 -14.43 16.03 -17.58
C GLN A 204 -13.16 15.28 -18.03
N GLY A 205 -12.98 14.03 -17.57
CA GLY A 205 -11.94 13.12 -17.99
C GLY A 205 -10.62 13.24 -17.24
N TRP A 206 -9.75 12.29 -17.54
CA TRP A 206 -8.47 12.15 -16.84
C TRP A 206 -7.49 13.28 -17.09
N ASP A 207 -7.44 13.88 -18.29
CA ASP A 207 -6.52 14.97 -18.59
C ASP A 207 -6.82 16.17 -17.67
N LYS A 208 -8.09 16.61 -17.65
CA LYS A 208 -8.53 17.72 -16.79
C LYS A 208 -8.41 17.41 -15.30
N LEU A 209 -8.76 16.19 -14.92
CA LEU A 209 -8.72 15.78 -13.52
C LEU A 209 -7.28 15.75 -12.97
N ARG A 210 -6.29 15.33 -13.78
CA ARG A 210 -4.88 15.42 -13.41
C ARG A 210 -4.42 16.86 -13.21
N GLU A 211 -4.82 17.76 -14.11
CA GLU A 211 -4.54 19.19 -13.97
C GLU A 211 -5.13 19.76 -12.67
N ASP A 212 -6.39 19.41 -12.36
CA ASP A 212 -7.07 19.89 -11.16
C ASP A 212 -6.42 19.36 -9.87
N ARG A 213 -6.08 18.06 -9.82
CA ARG A 213 -5.35 17.46 -8.69
C ARG A 213 -3.97 18.09 -8.52
N TYR A 214 -3.24 18.29 -9.61
CA TYR A 214 -1.92 18.93 -9.59
C TYR A 214 -1.98 20.38 -9.11
N ALA A 215 -2.94 21.18 -9.60
CA ALA A 215 -3.15 22.54 -9.13
C ALA A 215 -3.49 22.57 -7.63
N ARG A 216 -4.36 21.67 -7.18
CA ARG A 216 -4.74 21.56 -5.77
C ARG A 216 -3.57 21.13 -4.88
N GLN A 217 -2.73 20.20 -5.34
CA GLN A 217 -1.52 19.80 -4.60
C GLN A 217 -0.55 20.97 -4.39
N LYS A 218 -0.38 21.84 -5.40
CA LYS A 218 0.40 23.07 -5.27
C LYS A 218 -0.24 24.04 -4.26
N GLN A 219 -1.55 24.24 -4.33
CA GLN A 219 -2.28 25.09 -3.38
C GLN A 219 -2.18 24.61 -1.94
N LEU A 220 -2.18 23.29 -1.74
CA LEU A 220 -2.02 22.66 -0.44
C LEU A 220 -0.57 22.73 0.08
N GLY A 221 0.42 23.09 -0.74
CA GLY A 221 1.84 23.01 -0.41
C GLY A 221 2.38 21.58 -0.30
N LEU A 222 1.67 20.61 -0.89
CA LEU A 222 2.03 19.17 -0.85
C LEU A 222 3.21 18.85 -1.78
N ILE A 223 3.35 19.59 -2.87
CA ILE A 223 4.40 19.45 -3.88
C ILE A 223 5.06 20.79 -4.13
N ASP A 224 6.33 20.75 -4.55
CA ASP A 224 7.04 21.95 -4.97
C ASP A 224 6.37 22.53 -6.25
N PRO A 225 6.02 23.82 -6.27
CA PRO A 225 5.45 24.45 -7.46
C PRO A 225 6.33 24.38 -8.72
N ALA A 226 7.64 24.21 -8.57
CA ALA A 226 8.59 24.09 -9.67
C ALA A 226 8.56 22.71 -10.35
N TRP A 227 8.07 21.65 -9.67
CA TRP A 227 7.99 20.33 -10.30
C TRP A 227 6.92 20.33 -11.42
N ALA A 228 7.32 20.00 -12.62
CA ALA A 228 6.38 19.80 -13.72
C ALA A 228 5.56 18.52 -13.49
N MET A 229 4.30 18.52 -13.91
CA MET A 229 3.49 17.30 -13.90
C MET A 229 4.01 16.31 -14.95
N SER A 230 4.10 15.02 -14.60
CA SER A 230 4.49 13.99 -15.57
C SER A 230 3.51 13.94 -16.76
N PRO A 231 3.99 13.67 -17.99
CA PRO A 231 3.11 13.52 -19.14
C PRO A 231 2.20 12.29 -18.96
N ARG A 232 1.08 12.29 -19.69
CA ARG A 232 0.24 11.12 -19.84
C ARG A 232 1.02 10.02 -20.57
N THR A 233 0.84 8.76 -20.17
CA THR A 233 1.43 7.61 -20.86
C THR A 233 0.90 7.52 -22.29
N GLU A 234 1.74 7.19 -23.25
CA GLU A 234 1.38 7.12 -24.69
C GLU A 234 0.25 6.13 -25.01
N THR A 235 0.14 5.07 -24.21
CA THR A 235 -0.93 4.07 -24.29
C THR A 235 -2.32 4.62 -23.96
N ILE A 236 -2.39 5.74 -23.24
CA ILE A 236 -3.64 6.36 -22.81
C ILE A 236 -4.10 7.38 -23.86
N LYS A 237 -5.29 7.20 -24.42
CA LYS A 237 -5.90 8.14 -25.36
C LYS A 237 -6.14 9.51 -24.73
N LEU A 238 -6.14 10.56 -25.54
CA LEU A 238 -6.68 11.87 -25.14
C LEU A 238 -8.18 11.73 -24.83
N TRP A 239 -8.63 12.25 -23.71
CA TRP A 239 -10.06 12.21 -23.35
C TRP A 239 -10.97 12.83 -24.42
N ALA A 240 -10.50 13.93 -25.04
CA ALA A 240 -11.24 14.62 -26.09
C ALA A 240 -11.55 13.72 -27.29
N THR A 241 -10.72 12.72 -27.59
CA THR A 241 -10.86 11.82 -28.75
C THR A 241 -11.83 10.66 -28.51
N LEU A 242 -12.30 10.47 -27.27
CA LEU A 242 -13.21 9.39 -26.93
C LEU A 242 -14.64 9.69 -27.40
N SER A 243 -15.37 8.63 -27.79
CA SER A 243 -16.81 8.71 -28.05
C SER A 243 -17.59 9.00 -26.76
N ALA A 244 -18.84 9.43 -26.91
CA ALA A 244 -19.73 9.66 -25.76
C ALA A 244 -19.93 8.39 -24.93
N GLN A 245 -20.03 7.23 -25.57
CA GLN A 245 -20.17 5.94 -24.91
C GLN A 245 -18.90 5.55 -24.11
N GLU A 246 -17.70 5.75 -24.68
CA GLU A 246 -16.45 5.52 -23.96
C GLU A 246 -16.33 6.43 -22.73
N LYS A 247 -16.66 7.72 -22.89
CA LYS A 247 -16.65 8.70 -21.80
C LYS A 247 -17.61 8.31 -20.68
N ASP A 248 -18.82 7.88 -21.00
CA ASP A 248 -19.79 7.43 -19.98
C ASP A 248 -19.31 6.17 -19.25
N ARG A 249 -18.74 5.20 -19.98
CA ARG A 249 -18.15 3.99 -19.41
C ARG A 249 -16.99 4.31 -18.46
N PHE A 250 -16.08 5.19 -18.84
CA PHE A 250 -14.97 5.59 -17.99
C PHE A 250 -15.42 6.41 -16.77
N ASP A 251 -16.42 7.28 -16.91
CA ASP A 251 -17.05 7.94 -15.77
C ASP A 251 -17.62 6.91 -14.78
N GLN A 252 -18.27 5.87 -15.27
CA GLN A 252 -18.83 4.82 -14.42
C GLN A 252 -17.72 4.04 -13.69
N ILE A 253 -16.62 3.67 -14.37
CA ILE A 253 -15.47 2.99 -13.74
C ILE A 253 -14.95 3.83 -12.57
N MET A 254 -14.69 5.11 -12.78
CA MET A 254 -14.14 5.97 -11.75
C MET A 254 -15.16 6.25 -10.64
N ALA A 255 -16.45 6.29 -10.95
CA ALA A 255 -17.49 6.41 -9.94
C ALA A 255 -17.51 5.22 -8.97
N VAL A 256 -17.34 3.99 -9.46
CA VAL A 256 -17.23 2.80 -8.61
C VAL A 256 -15.96 2.82 -7.75
N TYR A 257 -14.83 3.22 -8.34
CA TYR A 257 -13.59 3.39 -7.60
C TYR A 257 -13.71 4.42 -6.47
N ALA A 258 -14.23 5.59 -6.80
CA ALA A 258 -14.44 6.67 -5.82
C ALA A 258 -15.40 6.24 -4.71
N ALA A 259 -16.42 5.45 -5.03
CA ALA A 259 -17.33 4.88 -4.03
C ALA A 259 -16.60 3.93 -3.06
N CYS A 260 -15.66 3.10 -3.56
CA CYS A 260 -14.82 2.25 -2.69
C CYS A 260 -13.94 3.08 -1.75
N VAL A 261 -13.29 4.14 -2.25
CA VAL A 261 -12.46 5.04 -1.43
C VAL A 261 -13.30 5.80 -0.40
N TYR A 262 -14.43 6.34 -0.82
CA TYR A 262 -15.38 7.03 0.06
C TYR A 262 -15.88 6.12 1.19
N ARG A 263 -16.30 4.88 0.86
CA ARG A 263 -16.76 3.90 1.86
C ARG A 263 -15.66 3.54 2.86
N MET A 264 -14.41 3.43 2.40
CA MET A 264 -13.27 3.20 3.28
C MET A 264 -13.07 4.37 4.24
N ASP A 265 -13.19 5.62 3.79
CA ASP A 265 -13.12 6.80 4.66
C ASP A 265 -14.24 6.80 5.71
N LEU A 266 -15.46 6.43 5.34
CA LEU A 266 -16.56 6.29 6.30
C LEU A 266 -16.28 5.22 7.35
N ALA A 267 -15.74 4.08 6.95
CA ALA A 267 -15.37 2.99 7.85
C ALA A 267 -14.27 3.43 8.84
N ILE A 268 -13.23 4.14 8.34
CA ILE A 268 -12.20 4.74 9.20
C ILE A 268 -12.81 5.76 10.16
N GLY A 269 -13.80 6.55 9.70
CA GLY A 269 -14.53 7.48 10.54
C GLY A 269 -15.24 6.80 11.72
N ARG A 270 -15.86 5.62 11.49
CA ARG A 270 -16.46 4.82 12.58
C ARG A 270 -15.40 4.33 13.58
N LEU A 271 -14.26 3.85 13.10
CA LEU A 271 -13.15 3.46 13.99
C LEU A 271 -12.69 4.63 14.86
N VAL A 272 -12.45 5.80 14.27
CA VAL A 272 -12.00 7.00 15.00
C VAL A 272 -13.06 7.46 16.02
N ALA A 273 -14.34 7.42 15.66
CA ALA A 273 -15.43 7.72 16.57
C ALA A 273 -15.45 6.73 17.75
N ALA A 274 -15.33 5.45 17.45
CA ALA A 274 -15.27 4.38 18.45
C ALA A 274 -14.09 4.55 19.43
N LEU A 275 -12.89 4.92 18.93
CA LEU A 275 -11.73 5.21 19.78
C LEU A 275 -11.97 6.42 20.69
N ARG A 276 -12.62 7.47 20.17
CA ARG A 276 -12.98 8.65 20.95
C ARG A 276 -13.99 8.35 22.04
N GLU A 277 -15.07 7.65 21.73
CA GLU A 277 -16.11 7.23 22.68
C GLU A 277 -15.53 6.37 23.82
N ARG A 278 -14.53 5.58 23.54
CA ARG A 278 -13.83 4.73 24.51
C ARG A 278 -12.74 5.46 25.29
N GLY A 279 -12.51 6.76 25.00
CA GLY A 279 -11.51 7.58 25.68
C GLY A 279 -10.05 7.19 25.38
N VAL A 280 -9.79 6.46 24.29
CA VAL A 280 -8.44 5.98 23.96
C VAL A 280 -7.79 6.67 22.76
N LEU A 281 -8.54 7.50 22.01
CA LEU A 281 -8.05 8.18 20.80
C LEU A 281 -6.82 9.05 21.08
N GLU A 282 -6.82 9.77 22.20
CA GLU A 282 -5.74 10.71 22.56
C GLU A 282 -4.38 10.01 22.64
N ASN A 283 -4.34 8.78 23.15
CA ASN A 283 -3.10 7.99 23.27
C ASN A 283 -3.05 6.83 22.27
N THR A 284 -3.61 7.01 21.07
CA THR A 284 -3.53 6.05 19.98
C THR A 284 -2.78 6.66 18.80
N LEU A 285 -1.66 6.06 18.42
CA LEU A 285 -0.97 6.38 17.17
C LEU A 285 -1.71 5.71 16.00
N ILE A 286 -2.27 6.51 15.10
CA ILE A 286 -2.91 6.05 13.86
C ILE A 286 -1.99 6.37 12.68
N LEU A 287 -1.62 5.35 11.91
CA LEU A 287 -0.88 5.49 10.66
C LEU A 287 -1.76 5.01 9.50
N PHE A 288 -2.03 5.89 8.54
CA PHE A 288 -2.76 5.55 7.32
C PHE A 288 -1.83 5.62 6.11
N MET A 289 -1.81 4.57 5.29
CA MET A 289 -0.99 4.49 4.07
C MET A 289 -1.58 3.53 3.04
N SER A 290 -1.10 3.57 1.79
CA SER A 290 -1.43 2.62 0.73
C SER A 290 -0.30 1.63 0.47
N ASP A 291 -0.64 0.40 0.05
CA ASP A 291 0.31 -0.68 -0.19
C ASP A 291 0.97 -0.67 -1.59
N ASN A 292 0.49 0.15 -2.51
CA ASN A 292 1.11 0.42 -3.82
C ASN A 292 0.45 1.62 -4.49
N GLY A 293 1.03 2.11 -5.57
CA GLY A 293 0.40 3.10 -6.43
C GLY A 293 -0.87 2.59 -7.12
N GLY A 294 -1.53 3.45 -7.89
CA GLY A 294 -2.73 3.15 -8.66
C GLY A 294 -2.58 1.92 -9.54
N ASN A 295 -3.68 1.23 -9.81
CA ASN A 295 -3.66 -0.08 -10.47
C ASN A 295 -3.94 -0.01 -11.97
N ALA A 296 -2.94 -0.31 -12.80
CA ALA A 296 -3.01 -0.33 -14.26
C ALA A 296 -3.23 -1.74 -14.87
N GLU A 297 -3.47 -2.77 -14.05
CA GLU A 297 -3.40 -4.19 -14.47
C GLU A 297 -4.39 -4.63 -15.55
N SER A 298 -5.36 -3.83 -15.94
CA SER A 298 -6.28 -4.12 -17.05
C SER A 298 -6.00 -3.31 -18.32
N GLY A 299 -4.80 -2.70 -18.39
CA GLY A 299 -4.42 -1.84 -19.51
C GLY A 299 -5.21 -0.52 -19.58
N PRO A 300 -5.09 0.24 -20.68
CA PRO A 300 -5.62 1.59 -20.76
C PRO A 300 -7.15 1.68 -20.72
N ASN A 301 -7.83 0.60 -21.09
CA ASN A 301 -9.29 0.60 -21.22
C ASN A 301 -10.04 0.24 -19.93
N GLY A 302 -9.36 -0.27 -18.90
CA GLY A 302 -10.06 -0.82 -17.76
C GLY A 302 -10.92 -2.06 -18.12
N ARG A 303 -11.76 -2.50 -17.19
CA ARG A 303 -12.68 -3.64 -17.42
C ARG A 303 -14.01 -3.37 -16.74
N THR A 304 -15.11 -3.75 -17.42
CA THR A 304 -16.49 -3.61 -16.90
C THR A 304 -17.29 -4.84 -17.30
N GLU A 305 -17.52 -5.75 -16.37
CA GLU A 305 -18.32 -6.95 -16.57
C GLU A 305 -19.31 -7.11 -15.41
N GLY A 306 -20.58 -7.23 -15.74
CA GLY A 306 -21.65 -7.34 -14.76
C GLY A 306 -22.00 -6.02 -14.06
N ASP A 307 -22.91 -6.08 -13.11
CA ASP A 307 -23.33 -4.95 -12.28
C ASP A 307 -22.33 -4.76 -11.13
N PRO A 308 -21.70 -3.57 -10.96
CA PRO A 308 -20.69 -3.33 -9.93
C PRO A 308 -21.26 -3.35 -8.50
N THR A 309 -22.55 -3.46 -8.31
CA THR A 309 -23.17 -3.70 -7.02
C THR A 309 -23.22 -5.18 -6.63
N GLN A 310 -22.92 -6.09 -7.57
CA GLN A 310 -23.03 -7.52 -7.39
C GLN A 310 -21.67 -8.19 -7.16
N ALA A 311 -21.67 -9.23 -6.33
CA ALA A 311 -20.48 -9.99 -5.93
C ALA A 311 -19.72 -10.67 -7.07
N THR A 312 -20.40 -10.95 -8.18
CA THR A 312 -19.86 -11.64 -9.36
C THR A 312 -19.28 -10.71 -10.42
N SER A 313 -19.45 -9.41 -10.26
CA SER A 313 -18.98 -8.42 -11.22
C SER A 313 -17.45 -8.30 -11.24
N ILE A 314 -16.91 -7.92 -12.41
CA ILE A 314 -15.47 -7.77 -12.61
C ILE A 314 -15.16 -6.40 -13.21
N TRP A 315 -14.80 -5.44 -12.35
CA TRP A 315 -14.49 -4.07 -12.71
C TRP A 315 -13.06 -3.71 -12.32
N TYR A 316 -12.36 -2.98 -13.21
CA TYR A 316 -10.99 -2.50 -13.02
C TYR A 316 -10.87 -1.06 -13.49
N CYS A 317 -10.14 -0.22 -12.77
CA CYS A 317 -9.83 1.15 -13.17
C CYS A 317 -9.06 1.24 -14.48
N GLY A 318 -8.01 0.43 -14.61
CA GLY A 318 -7.08 0.47 -15.71
C GLY A 318 -6.08 1.61 -15.66
N GLU A 319 -5.17 1.60 -16.63
CA GLU A 319 -4.02 2.48 -16.71
C GLU A 319 -4.40 3.97 -16.79
N SER A 320 -5.50 4.28 -17.49
CA SER A 320 -5.95 5.68 -17.67
C SER A 320 -6.27 6.35 -16.34
N TRP A 321 -7.00 5.67 -15.47
CA TRP A 321 -7.31 6.19 -14.15
C TRP A 321 -6.15 6.03 -13.17
N ALA A 322 -5.35 4.95 -13.26
CA ALA A 322 -4.14 4.79 -12.45
C ALA A 322 -3.16 5.96 -12.64
N ASN A 323 -3.10 6.53 -13.84
CA ASN A 323 -2.32 7.74 -14.13
C ASN A 323 -2.84 8.98 -13.39
N VAL A 324 -4.17 9.09 -13.19
CA VAL A 324 -4.78 10.13 -12.36
C VAL A 324 -4.49 9.89 -10.88
N GLU A 325 -4.66 8.65 -10.43
CA GLU A 325 -4.48 8.24 -9.03
C GLU A 325 -3.09 8.60 -8.48
N ASN A 326 -2.06 8.61 -9.34
CA ASN A 326 -0.67 8.89 -8.98
C ASN A 326 -0.20 10.32 -9.27
N THR A 327 -1.10 11.24 -9.63
CA THR A 327 -0.73 12.64 -9.90
C THR A 327 0.15 13.22 -8.77
N PRO A 328 1.29 13.86 -9.05
CA PRO A 328 1.81 14.28 -10.36
C PRO A 328 2.80 13.28 -10.98
N PHE A 329 3.03 12.15 -10.34
CA PHE A 329 4.10 11.20 -10.65
C PHE A 329 3.81 10.35 -11.88
N ARG A 330 4.86 9.80 -12.49
CA ARG A 330 4.78 8.86 -13.60
C ARG A 330 4.75 7.41 -13.10
N ARG A 331 4.17 6.51 -13.91
CA ARG A 331 4.02 5.09 -13.62
C ARG A 331 3.03 4.81 -12.48
N TYR A 332 2.91 3.54 -12.08
CA TYR A 332 1.89 3.03 -11.18
C TYR A 332 2.39 1.75 -10.49
N LYS A 333 1.54 1.06 -9.76
CA LYS A 333 1.76 -0.27 -9.20
C LYS A 333 2.63 -1.14 -10.13
N HIS A 334 3.55 -1.91 -9.57
CA HIS A 334 4.64 -2.70 -10.15
C HIS A 334 5.95 -1.93 -10.39
N PHE A 335 5.90 -0.63 -10.65
CA PHE A 335 7.08 0.16 -10.97
C PHE A 335 7.74 0.75 -9.73
N ASN A 336 9.08 0.95 -9.79
CA ASN A 336 9.82 1.62 -8.73
C ASN A 336 10.06 3.12 -9.00
N HIS A 337 9.41 3.65 -10.04
CA HIS A 337 9.25 5.09 -10.24
C HIS A 337 8.29 5.67 -9.20
N GLU A 338 8.34 6.99 -8.97
CA GLU A 338 7.59 7.64 -7.89
C GLU A 338 6.10 7.26 -7.87
N GLY A 339 5.41 7.17 -9.02
CA GLY A 339 4.00 6.81 -9.06
C GLY A 339 3.68 5.37 -8.64
N GLY A 340 4.67 4.47 -8.64
CA GLY A 340 4.49 3.11 -8.16
C GLY A 340 4.73 2.96 -6.66
N ILE A 341 5.67 3.73 -6.10
CA ILE A 341 6.16 3.54 -4.73
C ILE A 341 5.80 4.68 -3.78
N SER A 342 5.50 5.89 -4.24
CA SER A 342 5.05 6.99 -3.37
C SER A 342 3.64 6.72 -2.84
N THR A 343 3.47 6.82 -1.53
CA THR A 343 2.19 6.63 -0.85
C THR A 343 1.89 7.81 0.07
N PRO A 344 0.63 8.21 0.23
CA PRO A 344 0.27 9.07 1.33
C PRO A 344 0.62 8.39 2.66
N LEU A 345 1.13 9.15 3.63
CA LEU A 345 1.19 8.73 5.02
C LEU A 345 0.61 9.84 5.89
N ILE A 346 -0.45 9.51 6.62
CA ILE A 346 -0.98 10.33 7.70
C ILE A 346 -0.55 9.70 9.02
N ALA A 347 0.05 10.48 9.91
CA ALA A 347 0.37 10.09 11.28
C ALA A 347 -0.43 10.98 12.25
N HIS A 348 -1.34 10.36 13.01
CA HIS A 348 -2.18 11.06 13.99
C HIS A 348 -2.00 10.43 15.37
N TRP A 349 -1.55 11.23 16.33
CA TRP A 349 -1.38 10.82 17.72
C TRP A 349 -1.39 12.06 18.64
N PRO A 350 -2.55 12.46 19.14
CA PRO A 350 -2.67 13.71 19.89
C PRO A 350 -1.70 13.83 21.08
N ALA A 351 -1.48 12.76 21.84
CA ALA A 351 -0.57 12.76 22.99
C ALA A 351 0.92 12.75 22.60
N GLY A 352 1.28 12.26 21.42
CA GLY A 352 2.69 12.05 21.03
C GLY A 352 3.20 12.93 19.91
N ILE A 353 2.30 13.55 19.12
CA ILE A 353 2.64 14.45 18.02
C ILE A 353 2.15 15.87 18.36
N PRO A 354 3.04 16.80 18.70
CA PRO A 354 2.65 18.17 19.10
C PRO A 354 2.15 19.01 17.92
N ALA A 355 2.67 18.76 16.71
CA ALA A 355 2.34 19.51 15.52
C ALA A 355 1.00 19.03 14.91
N LYS A 356 0.23 19.96 14.33
CA LYS A 356 -1.08 19.69 13.72
C LYS A 356 -1.15 20.25 12.31
N GLY A 357 -1.58 19.42 11.37
CA GLY A 357 -1.79 19.82 9.97
C GLY A 357 -0.51 20.10 9.18
N GLU A 358 0.65 19.78 9.74
CA GLU A 358 1.94 20.05 9.11
C GLU A 358 2.37 18.94 8.14
N PHE A 359 3.30 19.32 7.25
CA PHE A 359 3.98 18.38 6.36
C PHE A 359 5.33 17.92 6.93
N ARG A 360 5.72 16.71 6.57
CA ARG A 360 7.08 16.18 6.76
C ARG A 360 7.61 15.72 5.40
N SER A 361 8.70 16.35 4.97
CA SER A 361 9.32 16.06 3.66
C SER A 361 10.50 15.09 3.74
N GLN A 362 10.85 14.61 4.91
CA GLN A 362 11.90 13.61 5.09
C GLN A 362 11.49 12.29 4.46
N PRO A 363 12.40 11.61 3.71
CA PRO A 363 12.11 10.30 3.16
C PRO A 363 11.85 9.26 4.25
N GLY A 364 10.68 8.63 4.22
CA GLY A 364 10.33 7.48 5.04
C GLY A 364 9.93 6.28 4.19
N HIS A 365 9.94 5.10 4.77
CA HIS A 365 9.61 3.86 4.09
C HIS A 365 8.82 2.93 5.03
N LEU A 366 8.06 1.99 4.49
CA LEU A 366 7.28 1.04 5.28
C LEU A 366 8.09 0.26 6.32
N ILE A 367 9.38 -0.02 6.02
CA ILE A 367 10.28 -0.67 6.99
C ILE A 367 10.43 0.13 8.29
N ASP A 368 10.18 1.44 8.25
CA ASP A 368 10.30 2.35 9.40
C ASP A 368 9.17 2.16 10.41
N VAL A 369 8.05 1.59 9.99
CA VAL A 369 6.89 1.40 10.86
C VAL A 369 7.19 0.45 12.00
N MET A 370 7.90 -0.68 11.74
CA MET A 370 8.36 -1.58 12.80
C MET A 370 9.25 -0.85 13.82
N ALA A 371 10.24 -0.08 13.33
CA ALA A 371 11.13 0.68 14.21
C ALA A 371 10.38 1.72 15.04
N THR A 372 9.38 2.38 14.44
CA THR A 372 8.51 3.36 15.11
C THR A 372 7.64 2.70 16.19
N VAL A 373 7.04 1.57 15.87
CA VAL A 373 6.18 0.82 16.80
C VAL A 373 6.99 0.31 17.99
N VAL A 374 8.18 -0.23 17.75
CA VAL A 374 9.12 -0.67 18.82
C VAL A 374 9.47 0.50 19.75
N ASP A 375 9.79 1.66 19.17
CA ASP A 375 10.19 2.86 19.91
C ASP A 375 9.01 3.40 20.75
N VAL A 376 7.85 3.60 20.13
CA VAL A 376 6.64 4.13 20.81
C VAL A 376 6.11 3.19 21.90
N ALA A 377 6.18 1.88 21.68
CA ALA A 377 5.71 0.89 22.65
C ALA A 377 6.73 0.57 23.74
N GLY A 378 7.97 1.04 23.63
CA GLY A 378 9.06 0.60 24.52
C GLY A 378 9.33 -0.92 24.42
N ALA A 379 9.01 -1.53 23.27
CA ALA A 379 9.17 -2.95 23.07
C ALA A 379 10.61 -3.31 22.71
N LYS A 380 11.00 -4.56 22.93
CA LYS A 380 12.31 -5.07 22.54
C LYS A 380 12.21 -5.87 21.24
N TYR A 381 12.92 -5.43 20.20
CA TYR A 381 13.09 -6.24 19.00
C TYR A 381 14.03 -7.41 19.31
N PRO A 382 13.64 -8.67 19.07
CA PRO A 382 14.41 -9.82 19.51
C PRO A 382 15.57 -10.15 18.56
N ASP A 383 16.69 -10.66 19.11
CA ASP A 383 17.79 -11.25 18.35
C ASP A 383 17.50 -12.71 17.97
N THR A 384 16.64 -13.38 18.74
CA THR A 384 16.19 -14.75 18.50
C THR A 384 14.70 -14.89 18.79
N TYR A 385 14.00 -15.71 18.01
CA TYR A 385 12.59 -16.00 18.18
C TYR A 385 12.29 -17.44 17.76
N ASN A 386 11.58 -18.21 18.59
CA ASN A 386 11.27 -19.62 18.34
C ASN A 386 12.47 -20.48 17.90
N GLY A 387 13.66 -20.21 18.45
CA GLY A 387 14.90 -20.94 18.14
C GLY A 387 15.63 -20.48 16.88
N HIS A 388 15.12 -19.48 16.18
CA HIS A 388 15.74 -18.92 14.98
C HIS A 388 16.41 -17.58 15.26
N THR A 389 17.54 -17.32 14.61
CA THR A 389 18.20 -16.01 14.60
C THR A 389 17.37 -15.05 13.75
N ILE A 390 17.05 -13.88 14.30
CA ILE A 390 16.26 -12.86 13.63
C ILE A 390 17.18 -11.82 12.99
N LEU A 391 16.88 -11.49 11.74
CA LEU A 391 17.59 -10.43 11.02
C LEU A 391 17.38 -9.07 11.70
N PRO A 392 18.45 -8.25 11.83
CA PRO A 392 18.29 -6.90 12.37
C PRO A 392 17.37 -6.07 11.48
N ARG A 393 16.50 -5.26 12.09
CA ARG A 393 15.58 -4.38 11.37
C ARG A 393 16.34 -3.38 10.50
N GLU A 394 15.83 -3.11 9.31
CA GLU A 394 16.39 -2.16 8.34
C GLU A 394 15.89 -0.73 8.56
N GLY A 395 14.66 -0.59 9.06
CA GLY A 395 13.98 0.69 9.22
C GLY A 395 14.53 1.56 10.35
N ARG A 396 14.19 2.85 10.29
CA ARG A 396 14.47 3.88 11.29
C ARG A 396 13.16 4.39 11.88
N SER A 397 13.15 4.69 13.19
CA SER A 397 11.96 5.26 13.82
C SER A 397 11.55 6.58 13.18
N LEU A 398 10.25 6.77 12.96
CA LEU A 398 9.65 8.04 12.51
C LEU A 398 9.46 9.04 13.65
N VAL A 399 9.68 8.65 14.90
CA VAL A 399 9.49 9.50 16.09
C VAL A 399 10.29 10.83 16.01
N PRO A 400 11.54 10.86 15.53
CA PRO A 400 12.23 12.12 15.30
C PRO A 400 11.45 13.06 14.36
N ALA A 401 10.89 12.56 13.27
CA ALA A 401 10.10 13.37 12.34
C ALA A 401 8.79 13.88 12.95
N PHE A 402 8.22 13.19 13.94
CA PHE A 402 7.06 13.71 14.69
C PHE A 402 7.36 15.03 15.40
N ARG A 403 8.63 15.29 15.72
CA ARG A 403 9.15 16.50 16.36
C ARG A 403 9.98 17.37 15.41
N ASP A 404 9.80 17.20 14.10
CA ASP A 404 10.54 17.90 13.04
C ASP A 404 12.07 17.75 13.11
N GLN A 405 12.54 16.60 13.61
CA GLN A 405 13.95 16.26 13.67
C GLN A 405 14.32 15.30 12.52
N PRO A 406 15.56 15.34 12.04
CA PRO A 406 15.99 14.52 10.91
C PRO A 406 16.03 13.02 11.25
N ILE A 407 15.64 12.21 10.29
CA ILE A 407 15.85 10.76 10.30
C ILE A 407 17.16 10.47 9.55
N GLN A 408 18.18 9.99 10.25
CA GLN A 408 19.47 9.63 9.64
C GLN A 408 19.33 8.33 8.85
N ARG A 409 19.66 8.38 7.56
CA ARG A 409 19.52 7.26 6.63
C ARG A 409 20.54 7.33 5.51
N ASP A 410 21.21 6.20 5.24
CA ASP A 410 22.19 6.11 4.15
C ASP A 410 21.51 5.98 2.79
N ALA A 411 20.56 5.05 2.68
CA ALA A 411 19.85 4.79 1.43
C ALA A 411 18.50 4.10 1.66
N LEU A 412 17.65 4.12 0.64
CA LEU A 412 16.46 3.28 0.48
C LEU A 412 16.56 2.50 -0.82
N TYR A 413 16.08 1.26 -0.83
CA TYR A 413 16.23 0.33 -1.93
C TYR A 413 14.90 -0.31 -2.33
N TRP A 414 14.76 -0.62 -3.61
CA TRP A 414 13.60 -1.30 -4.18
C TRP A 414 14.01 -2.27 -5.26
N GLU A 415 13.32 -3.38 -5.32
CA GLU A 415 13.23 -4.26 -6.48
C GLU A 415 11.82 -4.90 -6.52
N HIS A 416 11.22 -4.96 -7.68
CA HIS A 416 10.03 -5.74 -7.95
C HIS A 416 9.90 -6.04 -9.46
N GLU A 417 9.79 -7.33 -9.81
CA GLU A 417 9.61 -7.80 -11.20
C GLU A 417 10.67 -7.25 -12.18
N GLY A 418 11.91 -7.13 -11.71
CA GLY A 418 13.03 -6.59 -12.50
C GLY A 418 13.09 -5.06 -12.54
N ASN A 419 12.07 -4.35 -12.05
CA ASN A 419 12.20 -2.92 -11.77
C ASN A 419 13.09 -2.74 -10.54
N ALA A 420 13.95 -1.75 -10.54
CA ALA A 420 14.89 -1.51 -9.46
C ALA A 420 15.03 -0.03 -9.15
N ALA A 421 15.31 0.31 -7.89
CA ALA A 421 15.66 1.68 -7.53
C ALA A 421 16.52 1.73 -6.27
N VAL A 422 17.32 2.79 -6.17
CA VAL A 422 18.00 3.20 -4.95
C VAL A 422 17.88 4.71 -4.79
N ARG A 423 17.63 5.16 -3.57
CA ARG A 423 17.60 6.57 -3.21
C ARG A 423 18.65 6.86 -2.13
N VAL A 424 19.49 7.86 -2.37
CA VAL A 424 20.49 8.40 -1.43
C VAL A 424 20.26 9.91 -1.32
N GLY A 425 19.77 10.35 -0.18
CA GLY A 425 19.36 11.75 -0.02
C GLY A 425 18.33 12.18 -1.06
N ASP A 426 18.70 13.20 -1.86
CA ASP A 426 17.85 13.72 -2.94
C ASP A 426 18.06 12.99 -4.28
N TRP A 427 19.04 12.10 -4.38
CA TRP A 427 19.34 11.38 -5.62
C TRP A 427 18.65 10.02 -5.67
N LYS A 428 18.03 9.73 -6.82
CA LYS A 428 17.41 8.44 -7.10
C LYS A 428 17.92 7.89 -8.42
N LEU A 429 18.38 6.65 -8.39
CA LEU A 429 18.65 5.86 -9.57
C LEU A 429 17.55 4.80 -9.69
N VAL A 430 16.89 4.73 -10.85
CA VAL A 430 15.75 3.83 -11.09
C VAL A 430 15.89 3.14 -12.44
N ARG A 431 15.38 1.93 -12.55
CA ARG A 431 15.40 1.11 -13.76
C ARG A 431 14.03 0.50 -14.02
N PHE A 432 13.59 0.53 -15.27
CA PHE A 432 12.41 -0.17 -15.75
C PHE A 432 12.77 -1.56 -16.27
N GLY A 433 12.25 -2.61 -15.64
CA GLY A 433 12.44 -3.99 -16.06
C GLY A 433 13.85 -4.52 -15.95
N ARG A 434 13.99 -5.84 -16.07
CA ARG A 434 15.30 -6.51 -16.06
C ARG A 434 16.08 -6.17 -17.33
N GLY A 435 17.28 -5.64 -17.16
CA GLY A 435 18.13 -5.23 -18.28
C GLY A 435 17.77 -3.86 -18.88
N GLY A 436 16.80 -3.14 -18.34
CA GLY A 436 16.51 -1.76 -18.74
C GLY A 436 17.66 -0.80 -18.37
N ALA A 437 17.75 0.32 -19.09
CA ALA A 437 18.71 1.36 -18.77
C ALA A 437 18.40 1.98 -17.40
N TRP A 438 19.44 2.34 -16.67
CA TRP A 438 19.29 3.11 -15.44
C TRP A 438 19.04 4.58 -15.75
N GLU A 439 18.11 5.18 -15.02
CA GLU A 439 17.73 6.58 -15.08
C GLU A 439 18.11 7.24 -13.76
N LEU A 440 18.79 8.41 -13.80
CA LEU A 440 19.23 9.15 -12.61
C LEU A 440 18.44 10.45 -12.48
N TYR A 441 17.91 10.72 -11.29
CA TYR A 441 17.11 11.91 -11.00
C TYR A 441 17.55 12.60 -9.71
N ASN A 442 17.48 13.93 -9.69
CA ASN A 442 17.54 14.72 -8.47
C ASN A 442 16.10 15.04 -8.01
N LEU A 443 15.61 14.31 -7.00
CA LEU A 443 14.24 14.42 -6.53
C LEU A 443 13.92 15.75 -5.84
N LYS A 444 14.94 16.54 -5.46
CA LYS A 444 14.72 17.90 -4.94
C LYS A 444 14.18 18.83 -6.03
N THR A 445 14.66 18.71 -7.25
CA THR A 445 14.29 19.56 -8.36
C THR A 445 13.36 18.90 -9.37
N ASP A 446 13.35 17.56 -9.45
CA ASP A 446 12.61 16.77 -10.42
C ASP A 446 12.07 15.45 -9.81
N ARG A 447 11.15 15.58 -8.86
CA ARG A 447 10.54 14.39 -8.26
C ARG A 447 9.56 13.67 -9.18
N THR A 448 9.17 14.29 -10.28
CA THR A 448 8.33 13.69 -11.32
C THR A 448 9.12 12.85 -12.33
N GLU A 449 10.46 12.79 -12.19
CA GLU A 449 11.36 11.91 -12.94
C GLU A 449 11.30 12.16 -14.46
N LEU A 450 11.44 13.44 -14.87
CA LEU A 450 11.34 13.86 -16.28
C LEU A 450 12.68 14.06 -16.96
N HIS A 451 13.72 14.44 -16.21
CA HIS A 451 15.03 14.81 -16.73
C HIS A 451 16.09 13.80 -16.29
N ASN A 452 16.27 12.76 -17.08
CA ASN A 452 17.27 11.73 -16.80
C ASN A 452 18.70 12.26 -16.92
N LEU A 453 19.43 12.27 -15.80
CA LEU A 453 20.80 12.78 -15.68
C LEU A 453 21.87 11.68 -15.78
N ALA A 454 21.53 10.42 -16.07
CA ALA A 454 22.49 9.32 -16.08
C ALA A 454 23.62 9.52 -17.10
N ALA A 455 23.35 10.16 -18.22
CA ALA A 455 24.37 10.47 -19.23
C ALA A 455 25.23 11.68 -18.86
N SER A 456 24.71 12.64 -18.11
CA SER A 456 25.43 13.85 -17.69
C SER A 456 26.19 13.69 -16.37
N ASP A 457 25.78 12.75 -15.50
CA ASP A 457 26.48 12.40 -14.24
C ASP A 457 26.66 10.87 -14.13
N PRO A 458 27.47 10.28 -15.02
CA PRO A 458 27.67 8.82 -15.03
C PRO A 458 28.41 8.32 -13.78
N ALA A 459 29.21 9.16 -13.13
CA ALA A 459 29.90 8.80 -11.91
C ALA A 459 28.93 8.54 -10.75
N ARG A 460 27.97 9.43 -10.56
CA ARG A 460 26.91 9.28 -9.56
C ARG A 460 26.01 8.08 -9.88
N ALA A 461 25.63 7.92 -11.15
CA ALA A 461 24.84 6.75 -11.55
C ALA A 461 25.57 5.44 -11.22
N ALA A 462 26.88 5.35 -11.46
CA ALA A 462 27.70 4.19 -11.11
C ALA A 462 27.82 3.98 -9.59
N GLU A 463 28.01 5.04 -8.81
CA GLU A 463 28.04 4.99 -7.34
C GLU A 463 26.71 4.42 -6.78
N LEU A 464 25.59 4.98 -7.20
CA LEU A 464 24.27 4.53 -6.72
C LEU A 464 23.99 3.08 -7.15
N LYS A 465 24.36 2.72 -8.37
CA LYS A 465 24.25 1.34 -8.86
C LYS A 465 25.05 0.36 -8.00
N ALA A 466 26.29 0.69 -7.66
CA ALA A 466 27.12 -0.15 -6.80
C ALA A 466 26.49 -0.35 -5.41
N LYS A 467 25.86 0.69 -4.83
CA LYS A 467 25.09 0.57 -3.58
C LYS A 467 23.89 -0.37 -3.74
N TRP A 468 23.16 -0.26 -4.85
CA TRP A 468 22.05 -1.15 -5.14
C TRP A 468 22.51 -2.60 -5.32
N ASP A 469 23.56 -2.84 -6.07
CA ASP A 469 24.12 -4.19 -6.31
C ASP A 469 24.53 -4.87 -4.98
N ALA A 470 25.20 -4.14 -4.10
CA ALA A 470 25.60 -4.63 -2.78
C ALA A 470 24.38 -4.97 -1.89
N TRP A 471 23.37 -4.11 -1.90
CA TRP A 471 22.12 -4.37 -1.19
C TRP A 471 21.37 -5.57 -1.80
N ALA A 472 21.29 -5.66 -3.12
CA ALA A 472 20.57 -6.72 -3.82
C ALA A 472 21.13 -8.11 -3.47
N GLN A 473 22.47 -8.21 -3.35
CA GLN A 473 23.13 -9.44 -2.89
C GLN A 473 22.80 -9.73 -1.41
N ARG A 474 22.96 -8.75 -0.53
CA ARG A 474 22.72 -8.89 0.92
C ARG A 474 21.26 -9.21 1.25
N ALA A 475 20.33 -8.60 0.52
CA ALA A 475 18.89 -8.72 0.76
C ALA A 475 18.25 -9.93 0.03
N HIS A 476 19.03 -10.78 -0.63
CA HIS A 476 18.54 -11.93 -1.39
C HIS A 476 17.67 -11.56 -2.61
N VAL A 477 17.88 -10.38 -3.19
CA VAL A 477 17.31 -10.03 -4.49
C VAL A 477 17.96 -10.86 -5.58
N THR A 478 19.27 -11.06 -5.48
CA THR A 478 20.05 -11.90 -6.41
C THR A 478 20.49 -13.20 -5.72
N PRO A 479 20.43 -14.35 -6.42
CA PRO A 479 19.96 -14.50 -7.81
C PRO A 479 18.45 -14.26 -7.94
N GLU A 480 18.06 -13.59 -9.05
CA GLU A 480 16.64 -13.43 -9.38
C GLU A 480 16.12 -14.66 -10.12
N PRO A 481 14.91 -15.18 -9.80
CA PRO A 481 14.31 -16.26 -10.58
C PRO A 481 14.10 -15.82 -12.04
N GLY A 482 14.38 -16.70 -12.98
CA GLY A 482 14.12 -16.47 -14.41
C GLY A 482 12.62 -16.20 -14.67
N THR A 483 12.33 -15.42 -15.70
CA THR A 483 10.96 -15.11 -16.13
C THR A 483 10.25 -16.30 -16.81
N ASP A 484 10.92 -17.47 -16.94
CA ASP A 484 10.47 -18.62 -17.74
C ASP A 484 9.22 -19.34 -17.23
N GLY A 485 8.72 -18.99 -16.04
CA GLY A 485 7.50 -19.58 -15.47
C GLY A 485 6.19 -19.17 -16.17
N GLY A 486 6.16 -18.07 -16.92
CA GLY A 486 4.95 -17.58 -17.62
C GLY A 486 4.83 -18.06 -19.06
N GLN A 487 5.95 -18.22 -19.77
CA GLN A 487 5.91 -18.64 -21.18
C GLN A 487 5.81 -20.15 -21.37
N ALA A 488 6.29 -20.96 -20.42
CA ALA A 488 6.18 -22.42 -20.49
C ALA A 488 4.72 -22.93 -20.40
N LYS A 489 3.86 -22.23 -19.65
CA LYS A 489 2.41 -22.58 -19.57
C LYS A 489 1.65 -22.18 -20.84
N ALA A 490 2.03 -21.11 -21.53
CA ALA A 490 1.41 -20.69 -22.78
C ALA A 490 1.79 -21.61 -23.96
N LYS A 491 3.03 -22.12 -23.99
CA LYS A 491 3.47 -23.07 -25.02
C LYS A 491 2.90 -24.50 -24.83
N LYS A 492 2.61 -24.93 -23.60
CA LYS A 492 1.95 -26.20 -23.34
C LYS A 492 0.46 -26.18 -23.71
N LYS A 493 -0.23 -25.05 -23.61
CA LYS A 493 -1.64 -24.95 -24.06
C LYS A 493 -1.78 -24.85 -25.56
N LYS A 494 -0.80 -24.36 -26.33
CA LYS A 494 -0.80 -24.34 -27.80
C LYS A 494 -0.34 -25.66 -28.45
N LYS A 495 0.14 -26.62 -27.67
CA LYS A 495 0.47 -27.99 -28.20
C LYS A 495 -0.58 -29.05 -27.84
N ALA A 496 -1.66 -28.67 -27.13
CA ALA A 496 -2.74 -29.55 -26.73
C ALA A 496 -4.09 -29.18 -27.39
N GLU A 497 -4.08 -28.20 -28.31
CA GLU A 497 -5.10 -27.90 -29.32
C GLU A 497 -4.49 -28.17 -30.71
#